data_0b4bf8a85f2ed191fde916ac95db2abd
#
_entry.id   0b4bf8a85f2ed191fde916ac95db2abd
#
_cell.length_a   1.000
_cell.length_b   1.000
_cell.length_c   1.000
_cell.angle_alpha   90.00
_cell.angle_beta   90.00
_cell.angle_gamma   90.00
#
_symmetry.space_group_name_H-M   'P 1'
#
loop_
_entity.id
_entity.type
_entity.pdbx_description
1 polymer ?
#
loop_
_entity_poly.entity_id
_entity_poly.type
_entity_poly.pdbx_seq_one_letter_code
_entity_poly.pdbx_strand_id
1 'polypeptide(L)'
;MNDEPKTPPPTGQGMDYGELADVQQVHAAVQREKREPRVGAEPLSMWLIAIYGLAIFFGGAYLGRYSGNFTSGGLDPMGAPPPPKKAVAGGPGGGEQAELSPRDRGKKIFSANCQTCHQANGLGVAGQYPPLAGSEFTTGGSRRPAMIVLKGLQGPVKVKGQQFGTAVMQPWDKTLTDQKIADVLTYERSEWGNSAGPVTAEQIAALRKELASHAESFTETRHTRRSG
;
A
#
# COMPACT_ATOMS: atom_id res chain seq x y z
N MET A 1 68.24 42.16 -31.41
CA MET A 1 67.73 40.78 -31.30
C MET A 1 66.94 40.74 -30.00
N ASN A 2 65.63 40.95 -30.10
CA ASN A 2 64.74 40.98 -28.94
C ASN A 2 63.93 39.70 -29.00
N ASP A 3 64.28 38.73 -28.15
CA ASP A 3 63.49 37.52 -27.91
C ASP A 3 62.37 37.86 -26.93
N GLU A 4 61.20 38.10 -27.50
CA GLU A 4 59.95 38.23 -26.72
C GLU A 4 59.45 36.83 -26.36
N PRO A 5 59.14 36.53 -25.08
CA PRO A 5 58.69 35.23 -24.71
C PRO A 5 57.25 35.01 -25.26
N LYS A 6 57.06 34.00 -26.13
CA LYS A 6 55.79 33.57 -26.66
C LYS A 6 54.96 33.00 -25.49
N THR A 7 53.93 33.73 -25.10
CA THR A 7 52.85 33.22 -24.24
C THR A 7 52.19 32.03 -24.92
N PRO A 8 52.00 30.89 -24.23
CA PRO A 8 51.25 29.76 -24.77
C PRO A 8 49.80 30.15 -24.99
N PRO A 9 49.12 29.63 -26.03
CA PRO A 9 47.72 29.93 -26.28
C PRO A 9 46.87 29.39 -25.13
N PRO A 10 45.74 30.06 -24.80
CA PRO A 10 44.84 29.61 -23.75
C PRO A 10 44.28 28.23 -24.13
N THR A 11 44.56 27.24 -23.30
CA THR A 11 43.96 25.90 -23.37
C THR A 11 42.49 26.01 -23.12
N GLY A 12 41.66 25.83 -24.14
CA GLY A 12 40.16 25.84 -23.98
C GLY A 12 39.39 26.36 -25.18
N GLN A 13 40.09 26.74 -26.30
CA GLN A 13 39.37 27.03 -27.54
C GLN A 13 39.08 25.71 -28.26
N GLY A 14 37.81 25.32 -28.30
CA GLY A 14 37.34 24.28 -29.20
C GLY A 14 37.74 24.58 -30.63
N MET A 15 37.96 23.55 -31.44
CA MET A 15 38.34 23.67 -32.83
C MET A 15 37.46 24.67 -33.56
N ASP A 16 38.10 25.67 -34.15
CA ASP A 16 37.46 26.69 -34.98
C ASP A 16 36.99 26.02 -36.28
N TYR A 17 35.68 25.76 -36.34
CA TYR A 17 35.04 25.21 -37.54
C TYR A 17 34.68 26.30 -38.56
N GLY A 18 35.34 27.45 -38.55
CA GLY A 18 35.08 28.53 -39.50
C GLY A 18 33.72 29.17 -39.31
N GLU A 19 33.24 29.25 -38.06
CA GLU A 19 31.99 29.94 -37.74
C GLU A 19 32.03 31.41 -38.16
N LEU A 20 30.96 31.85 -38.83
CA LEU A 20 30.78 33.23 -39.22
C LEU A 20 30.81 34.16 -37.99
N ALA A 21 31.36 35.35 -38.13
CA ALA A 21 31.54 36.31 -37.02
C ALA A 21 30.26 36.65 -36.26
N ASP A 22 29.09 36.53 -36.88
CA ASP A 22 27.78 36.72 -36.26
C ASP A 22 27.43 35.58 -35.29
N VAL A 23 27.79 34.34 -35.61
CA VAL A 23 27.58 33.15 -34.76
C VAL A 23 28.46 33.25 -33.52
N GLN A 24 29.69 33.75 -33.63
CA GLN A 24 30.57 33.97 -32.48
C GLN A 24 30.02 35.07 -31.56
N GLN A 25 29.39 36.11 -32.11
CA GLN A 25 28.73 37.14 -31.30
C GLN A 25 27.50 36.62 -30.55
N VAL A 26 26.69 35.76 -31.20
CA VAL A 26 25.55 35.12 -30.57
C VAL A 26 26.00 34.17 -29.44
N HIS A 27 27.07 33.38 -29.70
CA HIS A 27 27.62 32.50 -28.66
C HIS A 27 28.21 33.31 -27.49
N ALA A 28 28.85 34.43 -27.72
CA ALA A 28 29.35 35.30 -26.67
C ALA A 28 28.21 35.93 -25.84
N ALA A 29 27.09 36.28 -26.49
CA ALA A 29 25.93 36.79 -25.81
C ALA A 29 25.27 35.72 -24.92
N VAL A 30 25.08 34.50 -25.43
CA VAL A 30 24.51 33.36 -24.67
C VAL A 30 25.41 32.96 -23.50
N GLN A 31 26.74 32.98 -23.68
CA GLN A 31 27.67 32.70 -22.57
C GLN A 31 27.69 33.81 -21.52
N ARG A 32 27.39 35.05 -21.90
CA ARG A 32 27.28 36.16 -20.93
C ARG A 32 26.04 36.10 -20.08
N GLU A 33 24.94 35.57 -20.63
CA GLU A 33 23.68 35.43 -19.88
C GLU A 33 23.71 34.26 -18.87
N LYS A 34 24.55 33.24 -19.12
CA LYS A 34 24.75 32.13 -18.19
C LYS A 34 25.96 32.35 -17.26
N ARG A 35 25.95 33.44 -16.49
CA ARG A 35 26.66 33.41 -15.21
C ARG A 35 25.92 32.46 -14.30
N GLU A 36 26.37 31.23 -14.26
CA GLU A 36 25.86 30.30 -13.23
C GLU A 36 26.02 30.98 -11.87
N PRO A 37 24.94 31.01 -11.04
CA PRO A 37 25.05 31.50 -9.68
C PRO A 37 26.17 30.69 -9.02
N ARG A 38 27.14 31.33 -8.42
CA ARG A 38 28.22 30.67 -7.67
C ARG A 38 27.56 29.93 -6.51
N VAL A 39 27.27 28.64 -6.74
CA VAL A 39 26.73 27.77 -5.72
C VAL A 39 27.82 27.58 -4.68
N GLY A 40 27.60 28.10 -3.48
CA GLY A 40 28.36 27.72 -2.30
C GLY A 40 29.39 28.70 -1.74
N ALA A 41 29.42 29.96 -2.17
CA ALA A 41 30.40 30.93 -1.66
C ALA A 41 29.87 31.90 -0.61
N GLU A 42 28.55 31.95 -0.38
CA GLU A 42 27.97 32.80 0.65
C GLU A 42 27.57 31.95 1.87
N PRO A 43 28.07 32.28 3.07
CA PRO A 43 27.62 31.58 4.28
C PRO A 43 26.11 31.80 4.44
N LEU A 44 25.37 30.70 4.62
CA LEU A 44 23.95 30.78 4.95
C LEU A 44 23.78 31.71 6.15
N SER A 45 22.93 32.70 6.02
CA SER A 45 22.63 33.62 7.10
C SER A 45 22.22 32.85 8.36
N MET A 46 22.90 33.08 9.49
CA MET A 46 22.58 32.45 10.78
C MET A 46 21.12 32.60 11.16
N TRP A 47 20.51 33.70 10.75
CA TRP A 47 19.09 33.97 10.88
C TRP A 47 18.20 32.97 10.12
N LEU A 48 18.58 32.59 8.89
CA LEU A 48 17.88 31.58 8.09
C LEU A 48 17.94 30.20 8.76
N ILE A 49 19.11 29.84 9.27
CA ILE A 49 19.31 28.58 10.02
C ILE A 49 18.42 28.57 11.28
N ALA A 50 18.33 29.70 11.98
CA ALA A 50 17.48 29.82 13.16
C ALA A 50 15.99 29.63 12.84
N ILE A 51 15.51 30.22 11.72
CA ILE A 51 14.10 30.05 11.27
C ILE A 51 13.83 28.58 10.92
N TYR A 52 14.72 27.94 10.16
CA TYR A 52 14.55 26.53 9.83
C TYR A 52 14.57 25.64 11.07
N GLY A 53 15.48 25.90 12.01
CA GLY A 53 15.54 25.20 13.28
C GLY A 53 14.23 25.32 14.08
N LEU A 54 13.69 26.54 14.17
CA LEU A 54 12.39 26.79 14.82
C LEU A 54 11.25 26.08 14.08
N ALA A 55 11.21 26.15 12.76
CA ALA A 55 10.18 25.49 11.95
C ALA A 55 10.19 23.97 12.15
N ILE A 56 11.37 23.34 12.15
CA ILE A 56 11.52 21.91 12.41
C ILE A 56 11.13 21.56 13.84
N PHE A 57 11.55 22.38 14.81
CA PHE A 57 11.22 22.15 16.21
C PHE A 57 9.70 22.23 16.46
N PHE A 58 9.05 23.28 15.98
CA PHE A 58 7.59 23.43 16.13
C PHE A 58 6.82 22.40 15.31
N GLY A 59 7.28 22.07 14.10
CA GLY A 59 6.71 21.00 13.28
C GLY A 59 6.81 19.64 13.97
N GLY A 60 7.97 19.33 14.55
CA GLY A 60 8.18 18.11 15.31
C GLY A 60 7.33 18.04 16.58
N ALA A 61 7.25 19.15 17.33
CA ALA A 61 6.41 19.26 18.51
C ALA A 61 4.92 19.13 18.16
N TYR A 62 4.48 19.75 17.05
CA TYR A 62 3.13 19.63 16.54
C TYR A 62 2.80 18.18 16.14
N LEU A 63 3.66 17.55 15.36
CA LEU A 63 3.49 16.16 15.00
C LEU A 63 3.52 15.25 16.24
N GLY A 64 4.43 15.45 17.18
CA GLY A 64 4.49 14.67 18.42
C GLY A 64 3.25 14.79 19.30
N ARG A 65 2.59 15.96 19.28
CA ARG A 65 1.39 16.20 20.09
C ARG A 65 0.11 15.74 19.38
N TYR A 66 0.04 15.85 18.04
CA TYR A 66 -1.19 15.64 17.27
C TYR A 66 -1.18 14.40 16.40
N SER A 67 -0.04 13.84 16.06
CA SER A 67 0.01 12.50 15.46
C SER A 67 -0.16 11.48 16.57
N GLY A 68 -1.38 11.26 17.07
CA GLY A 68 -1.67 10.32 18.17
C GLY A 68 -0.65 9.19 18.25
N ASN A 69 -0.22 8.84 19.45
CA ASN A 69 0.80 7.81 19.71
C ASN A 69 0.80 6.76 18.59
N PHE A 70 1.97 6.37 18.07
CA PHE A 70 2.15 5.28 17.11
C PHE A 70 1.59 3.94 17.61
N THR A 71 0.44 3.98 18.25
CA THR A 71 -0.34 2.81 18.59
C THR A 71 -1.16 2.42 17.38
N SER A 72 -1.24 1.13 17.10
CA SER A 72 -1.96 0.51 16.00
C SER A 72 -3.46 0.85 15.90
N GLY A 73 -3.93 1.84 16.63
CA GLY A 73 -5.33 2.27 16.75
C GLY A 73 -5.77 3.41 15.85
N GLY A 74 -4.93 3.84 14.91
CA GLY A 74 -5.36 4.82 13.92
C GLY A 74 -5.01 6.27 14.27
N LEU A 75 -4.69 7.01 13.24
CA LEU A 75 -4.63 8.45 13.20
C LEU A 75 -6.03 9.01 13.51
N ASP A 76 -6.26 9.41 14.76
CA ASP A 76 -7.41 10.24 15.11
C ASP A 76 -6.93 11.70 15.14
N PRO A 77 -7.19 12.49 14.09
CA PRO A 77 -6.66 13.86 13.98
C PRO A 77 -7.30 14.85 14.94
N MET A 78 -8.31 14.46 15.70
CA MET A 78 -9.08 15.36 16.56
C MET A 78 -9.03 15.00 18.05
N GLY A 79 -8.30 13.95 18.45
CA GLY A 79 -8.13 13.62 19.86
C GLY A 79 -9.45 13.48 20.62
N ALA A 80 -10.48 12.98 19.98
CA ALA A 80 -11.72 12.68 20.68
C ALA A 80 -11.42 11.70 21.82
N PRO A 81 -11.83 11.99 23.07
CA PRO A 81 -11.65 11.03 24.15
C PRO A 81 -12.32 9.72 23.71
N PRO A 82 -11.69 8.55 23.95
CA PRO A 82 -12.30 7.29 23.60
C PRO A 82 -13.69 7.23 24.23
N PRO A 83 -14.72 6.76 23.50
CA PRO A 83 -16.05 6.65 24.05
C PRO A 83 -15.98 5.83 25.33
N PRO A 84 -16.73 6.20 26.38
CA PRO A 84 -16.69 5.49 27.64
C PRO A 84 -16.98 4.01 27.37
N LYS A 85 -16.01 3.16 27.74
CA LYS A 85 -16.20 1.70 27.67
C LYS A 85 -17.44 1.39 28.47
N LYS A 86 -18.51 0.96 27.80
CA LYS A 86 -19.67 0.38 28.50
C LYS A 86 -19.10 -0.76 29.34
N ALA A 87 -19.11 -0.55 30.67
CA ALA A 87 -18.75 -1.58 31.61
C ALA A 87 -19.77 -2.69 31.48
N VAL A 88 -19.37 -3.79 30.88
CA VAL A 88 -20.08 -5.06 31.03
C VAL A 88 -19.70 -5.57 32.41
N ALA A 89 -20.64 -5.47 33.37
CA ALA A 89 -20.49 -6.00 34.69
C ALA A 89 -20.32 -7.53 34.61
N GLY A 90 -19.20 -8.02 35.11
CA GLY A 90 -18.94 -9.46 35.17
C GLY A 90 -17.58 -9.81 35.75
N GLY A 91 -17.47 -10.01 37.07
CA GLY A 91 -16.52 -10.89 37.75
C GLY A 91 -15.11 -10.42 38.02
N PRO A 92 -14.52 -10.73 39.18
CA PRO A 92 -13.17 -10.33 39.57
C PRO A 92 -12.15 -11.33 39.01
N GLY A 93 -11.22 -10.84 38.18
CA GLY A 93 -10.06 -11.64 37.78
C GLY A 93 -9.42 -11.25 36.44
N GLY A 94 -8.24 -10.65 36.50
CA GLY A 94 -7.27 -10.66 35.39
C GLY A 94 -7.53 -9.66 34.27
N GLY A 95 -6.55 -8.83 33.97
CA GLY A 95 -6.55 -7.88 32.85
C GLY A 95 -6.69 -8.56 31.49
N GLU A 96 -7.91 -8.84 31.10
CA GLU A 96 -8.28 -9.36 29.79
C GLU A 96 -8.43 -8.18 28.83
N GLN A 97 -7.46 -8.05 27.96
CA GLN A 97 -7.66 -7.26 26.76
C GLN A 97 -8.88 -7.86 26.08
N ALA A 98 -10.00 -7.11 26.04
CA ALA A 98 -11.23 -7.56 25.40
C ALA A 98 -10.86 -8.09 24.00
N GLU A 99 -10.89 -9.41 23.83
CA GLU A 99 -10.57 -10.03 22.55
C GLU A 99 -11.52 -9.48 21.48
N LEU A 100 -10.96 -8.93 20.45
CA LEU A 100 -11.73 -8.43 19.32
C LEU A 100 -12.60 -9.57 18.77
N SER A 101 -13.83 -9.26 18.41
CA SER A 101 -14.66 -10.24 17.74
C SER A 101 -13.98 -10.81 16.49
N PRO A 102 -14.30 -12.03 16.05
CA PRO A 102 -13.78 -12.59 14.80
C PRO A 102 -13.96 -11.64 13.60
N ARG A 103 -15.11 -10.95 13.54
CA ARG A 103 -15.42 -9.95 12.52
C ARG A 103 -14.49 -8.74 12.60
N ASP A 104 -14.21 -8.21 13.80
CA ASP A 104 -13.35 -7.04 13.97
C ASP A 104 -11.87 -7.37 13.68
N ARG A 105 -11.42 -8.58 14.05
CA ARG A 105 -10.11 -9.08 13.64
C ARG A 105 -10.03 -9.22 12.12
N GLY A 106 -11.06 -9.80 11.51
CA GLY A 106 -11.19 -9.95 10.07
C GLY A 106 -11.16 -8.63 9.32
N LYS A 107 -11.84 -7.59 9.82
CA LYS A 107 -11.81 -6.24 9.27
C LYS A 107 -10.39 -5.68 9.22
N LYS A 108 -9.60 -5.85 10.28
CA LYS A 108 -8.20 -5.41 10.31
C LYS A 108 -7.35 -6.15 9.28
N ILE A 109 -7.54 -7.46 9.14
CA ILE A 109 -6.83 -8.28 8.18
C ILE A 109 -7.20 -7.88 6.75
N PHE A 110 -8.49 -7.67 6.49
CA PHE A 110 -9.00 -7.21 5.20
C PHE A 110 -8.38 -5.87 4.80
N SER A 111 -8.39 -4.90 5.70
CA SER A 111 -7.80 -3.56 5.43
C SER A 111 -6.31 -3.61 5.14
N ALA A 112 -5.58 -4.52 5.78
CA ALA A 112 -4.14 -4.66 5.59
C ALA A 112 -3.75 -5.41 4.31
N ASN A 113 -4.56 -6.37 3.85
CA ASN A 113 -4.12 -7.33 2.83
C ASN A 113 -5.03 -7.38 1.58
N CYS A 114 -6.31 -7.10 1.72
CA CYS A 114 -7.32 -7.37 0.69
C CYS A 114 -7.88 -6.10 0.04
N GLN A 115 -7.98 -5.02 0.83
CA GLN A 115 -8.64 -3.77 0.46
C GLN A 115 -8.02 -3.09 -0.76
N THR A 116 -6.72 -3.23 -0.99
CA THR A 116 -6.03 -2.62 -2.14
C THR A 116 -6.66 -3.06 -3.47
N CYS A 117 -7.06 -4.33 -3.58
CA CYS A 117 -7.67 -4.88 -4.77
C CYS A 117 -9.21 -4.88 -4.69
N HIS A 118 -9.77 -5.34 -3.56
CA HIS A 118 -11.22 -5.49 -3.40
C HIS A 118 -11.95 -4.24 -2.93
N GLN A 119 -11.23 -3.15 -2.66
CA GLN A 119 -11.71 -1.86 -2.15
C GLN A 119 -12.39 -1.96 -0.78
N ALA A 120 -12.45 -0.85 -0.03
CA ALA A 120 -13.04 -0.81 1.31
C ALA A 120 -14.55 -1.16 1.31
N ASN A 121 -15.24 -0.89 0.22
CA ASN A 121 -16.66 -1.18 0.01
C ASN A 121 -16.93 -2.58 -0.55
N GLY A 122 -15.90 -3.39 -0.77
CA GLY A 122 -16.02 -4.74 -1.30
C GLY A 122 -16.47 -4.82 -2.77
N LEU A 123 -16.51 -3.70 -3.51
CA LEU A 123 -16.98 -3.68 -4.90
C LEU A 123 -15.90 -4.05 -5.91
N GLY A 124 -14.63 -4.11 -5.48
CA GLY A 124 -13.52 -4.38 -6.37
C GLY A 124 -13.28 -3.26 -7.40
N VAL A 125 -12.69 -3.62 -8.52
CA VAL A 125 -12.45 -2.72 -9.66
C VAL A 125 -12.99 -3.37 -10.92
N ALA A 126 -13.89 -2.68 -11.60
CA ALA A 126 -14.57 -3.20 -12.80
C ALA A 126 -13.57 -3.74 -13.83
N GLY A 127 -13.83 -4.94 -14.33
CA GLY A 127 -13.00 -5.63 -15.31
C GLY A 127 -11.66 -6.18 -14.77
N GLN A 128 -11.19 -5.74 -13.58
CA GLN A 128 -9.89 -6.11 -13.04
C GLN A 128 -10.00 -6.97 -11.78
N TYR A 129 -10.64 -6.47 -10.73
CA TYR A 129 -10.79 -7.17 -9.45
C TYR A 129 -12.26 -7.42 -9.15
N PRO A 130 -12.68 -8.68 -8.94
CA PRO A 130 -14.08 -9.00 -8.72
C PRO A 130 -14.62 -8.44 -7.41
N PRO A 131 -15.93 -8.10 -7.36
CA PRO A 131 -16.59 -7.70 -6.13
C PRO A 131 -16.71 -8.87 -5.16
N LEU A 132 -16.63 -8.56 -3.87
CA LEU A 132 -16.96 -9.46 -2.75
C LEU A 132 -18.38 -9.17 -2.24
N ALA A 133 -18.82 -7.93 -2.36
CA ALA A 133 -20.17 -7.49 -1.99
C ALA A 133 -21.22 -8.16 -2.87
N GLY A 134 -22.09 -8.95 -2.26
CA GLY A 134 -23.16 -9.69 -2.96
C GLY A 134 -22.64 -10.74 -3.95
N SER A 135 -21.38 -11.15 -3.86
CA SER A 135 -20.79 -12.16 -4.73
C SER A 135 -21.24 -13.55 -4.33
N GLU A 136 -21.61 -14.38 -5.32
CA GLU A 136 -21.93 -15.79 -5.13
C GLU A 136 -20.74 -16.60 -4.57
N PHE A 137 -19.53 -16.11 -4.77
CA PHE A 137 -18.31 -16.72 -4.20
C PHE A 137 -18.23 -16.46 -2.69
N THR A 138 -18.65 -15.28 -2.24
CA THR A 138 -18.58 -14.87 -0.84
C THR A 138 -19.81 -15.34 -0.05
N THR A 139 -21.02 -15.23 -0.62
CA THR A 139 -22.28 -15.55 0.04
C THR A 139 -22.65 -17.02 -0.03
N GLY A 140 -22.06 -17.78 -0.95
CA GLY A 140 -22.26 -19.22 -1.07
C GLY A 140 -21.57 -20.04 0.03
N GLY A 141 -21.24 -21.30 -0.26
CA GLY A 141 -20.53 -22.17 0.67
C GLY A 141 -19.14 -21.62 1.05
N SER A 142 -18.74 -21.79 2.31
CA SER A 142 -17.46 -21.28 2.83
C SER A 142 -16.22 -21.91 2.19
N ARG A 143 -16.34 -23.10 1.62
CA ARG A 143 -15.24 -23.85 1.03
C ARG A 143 -14.59 -23.11 -0.15
N ARG A 144 -15.41 -22.59 -1.09
CA ARG A 144 -14.91 -21.92 -2.28
C ARG A 144 -14.05 -20.70 -1.97
N PRO A 145 -14.52 -19.69 -1.20
CA PRO A 145 -13.68 -18.54 -0.86
C PRO A 145 -12.45 -18.96 -0.04
N ALA A 146 -12.55 -19.95 0.83
CA ALA A 146 -11.40 -20.46 1.59
C ALA A 146 -10.31 -21.07 0.68
N MET A 147 -10.70 -21.85 -0.33
CA MET A 147 -9.77 -22.41 -1.32
C MET A 147 -9.06 -21.29 -2.11
N ILE A 148 -9.81 -20.27 -2.53
CA ILE A 148 -9.27 -19.12 -3.27
C ILE A 148 -8.26 -18.36 -2.41
N VAL A 149 -8.59 -18.06 -1.16
CA VAL A 149 -7.66 -17.37 -0.25
C VAL A 149 -6.41 -18.23 0.01
N LEU A 150 -6.56 -19.52 0.21
CA LEU A 150 -5.42 -20.42 0.47
C LEU A 150 -4.47 -20.53 -0.74
N LYS A 151 -5.00 -20.76 -1.93
CA LYS A 151 -4.20 -21.12 -3.11
C LYS A 151 -4.14 -20.06 -4.21
N GLY A 152 -4.90 -18.97 -4.04
CA GLY A 152 -5.03 -17.96 -5.05
C GLY A 152 -5.99 -18.34 -6.18
N LEU A 153 -6.24 -17.38 -7.06
CA LEU A 153 -7.10 -17.54 -8.23
C LEU A 153 -6.43 -16.92 -9.44
N GLN A 154 -6.39 -17.63 -10.55
CA GLN A 154 -5.79 -17.19 -11.79
C GLN A 154 -6.73 -17.48 -12.99
N GLY A 155 -6.66 -16.60 -13.97
CA GLY A 155 -7.44 -16.72 -15.21
C GLY A 155 -8.85 -16.15 -15.09
N PRO A 156 -9.63 -16.26 -16.18
CA PRO A 156 -10.96 -15.66 -16.25
C PRO A 156 -11.90 -16.30 -15.21
N VAL A 157 -12.64 -15.45 -14.52
CA VAL A 157 -13.66 -15.84 -13.53
C VAL A 157 -14.91 -14.98 -13.75
N LYS A 158 -16.07 -15.61 -13.65
CA LYS A 158 -17.35 -14.92 -13.78
C LYS A 158 -17.95 -14.70 -12.39
N VAL A 159 -18.14 -13.43 -12.02
CA VAL A 159 -18.72 -13.02 -10.73
C VAL A 159 -19.89 -12.07 -10.98
N LYS A 160 -21.06 -12.34 -10.41
CA LYS A 160 -22.29 -11.56 -10.63
C LYS A 160 -22.61 -11.36 -12.11
N GLY A 161 -22.33 -12.36 -12.94
CA GLY A 161 -22.57 -12.30 -14.38
C GLY A 161 -21.53 -11.54 -15.19
N GLN A 162 -20.58 -10.84 -14.56
CA GLN A 162 -19.49 -10.12 -15.21
C GLN A 162 -18.21 -10.93 -15.22
N GLN A 163 -17.42 -10.81 -16.28
CA GLN A 163 -16.15 -11.52 -16.43
C GLN A 163 -14.99 -10.64 -15.91
N PHE A 164 -14.16 -11.26 -15.07
CA PHE A 164 -12.91 -10.73 -14.55
C PHE A 164 -11.79 -11.70 -14.92
N GLY A 165 -10.54 -11.29 -14.94
CA GLY A 165 -9.52 -12.30 -15.22
C GLY A 165 -8.19 -11.82 -15.74
N THR A 166 -7.96 -10.52 -15.73
CA THR A 166 -6.65 -9.96 -16.04
C THR A 166 -5.71 -9.93 -14.83
N ALA A 167 -6.28 -9.93 -13.62
CA ALA A 167 -5.52 -9.90 -12.39
C ALA A 167 -5.43 -11.29 -11.74
N VAL A 168 -4.28 -11.59 -11.16
CA VAL A 168 -4.04 -12.80 -10.37
C VAL A 168 -4.23 -12.49 -8.90
N MET A 169 -5.07 -13.26 -8.22
CA MET A 169 -5.13 -13.24 -6.76
C MET A 169 -4.05 -14.19 -6.22
N GLN A 170 -3.11 -13.65 -5.46
CA GLN A 170 -2.02 -14.43 -4.88
C GLN A 170 -2.51 -15.38 -3.77
N PRO A 171 -1.82 -16.50 -3.51
CA PRO A 171 -2.11 -17.37 -2.39
C PRO A 171 -1.67 -16.75 -1.05
N TRP A 172 -2.46 -17.00 -0.02
CA TRP A 172 -2.20 -16.51 1.34
C TRP A 172 -1.87 -17.63 2.34
N ASP A 173 -1.74 -18.87 1.88
CA ASP A 173 -1.51 -20.05 2.72
C ASP A 173 -0.23 -19.96 3.56
N LYS A 174 0.81 -19.30 3.07
CA LYS A 174 2.09 -19.13 3.78
C LYS A 174 2.15 -17.86 4.65
N THR A 175 1.26 -16.90 4.40
CA THR A 175 1.31 -15.58 5.05
C THR A 175 0.29 -15.47 6.18
N LEU A 176 -0.89 -16.08 6.01
CA LEU A 176 -1.98 -16.00 6.98
C LEU A 176 -2.19 -17.37 7.67
N THR A 177 -2.34 -17.31 8.99
CA THR A 177 -2.72 -18.49 9.79
C THR A 177 -4.18 -18.87 9.54
N ASP A 178 -4.57 -20.10 9.90
CA ASP A 178 -5.94 -20.59 9.74
C ASP A 178 -6.95 -19.68 10.44
N GLN A 179 -6.62 -19.20 11.64
CA GLN A 179 -7.46 -18.26 12.38
C GLN A 179 -7.63 -16.94 11.63
N LYS A 180 -6.55 -16.38 11.07
CA LYS A 180 -6.61 -15.12 10.31
C LYS A 180 -7.44 -15.25 9.04
N ILE A 181 -7.35 -16.39 8.35
CA ILE A 181 -8.17 -16.67 7.16
C ILE A 181 -9.62 -16.84 7.55
N ALA A 182 -9.93 -17.56 8.64
CA ALA A 182 -11.27 -17.71 9.16
C ALA A 182 -11.90 -16.35 9.53
N ASP A 183 -11.13 -15.49 10.22
CA ASP A 183 -11.59 -14.16 10.64
C ASP A 183 -11.88 -13.25 9.43
N VAL A 184 -10.99 -13.19 8.44
CA VAL A 184 -11.21 -12.34 7.27
C VAL A 184 -12.38 -12.83 6.43
N LEU A 185 -12.55 -14.12 6.24
CA LEU A 185 -13.69 -14.68 5.54
C LEU A 185 -15.00 -14.44 6.31
N THR A 186 -14.97 -14.51 7.63
CA THR A 186 -16.15 -14.19 8.48
C THR A 186 -16.54 -12.72 8.30
N TYR A 187 -15.55 -11.80 8.23
CA TYR A 187 -15.80 -10.39 7.94
C TYR A 187 -16.42 -10.20 6.56
N GLU A 188 -15.80 -10.71 5.50
CA GLU A 188 -16.27 -10.56 4.11
C GLU A 188 -17.70 -11.12 3.93
N ARG A 189 -18.02 -12.21 4.60
CA ARG A 189 -19.31 -12.90 4.54
C ARG A 189 -20.42 -12.20 5.34
N SER A 190 -20.08 -11.25 6.19
CA SER A 190 -21.00 -10.47 7.03
C SER A 190 -21.03 -8.98 6.75
N GLU A 191 -20.22 -8.48 5.80
CA GLU A 191 -20.10 -7.06 5.49
C GLU A 191 -20.78 -6.74 4.15
N TRP A 192 -20.95 -5.46 3.85
CA TRP A 192 -21.50 -4.92 2.58
C TRP A 192 -22.84 -5.50 2.15
N GLY A 193 -23.69 -5.87 3.13
CA GLY A 193 -24.97 -6.50 2.89
C GLY A 193 -24.91 -8.02 2.67
N ASN A 194 -23.73 -8.63 2.76
CA ASN A 194 -23.60 -10.08 2.82
C ASN A 194 -24.15 -10.59 4.17
N SER A 195 -24.85 -11.73 4.16
CA SER A 195 -25.44 -12.37 5.35
C SER A 195 -25.17 -13.87 5.37
N ALA A 196 -23.91 -14.26 5.13
CA ALA A 196 -23.51 -15.66 5.15
C ALA A 196 -22.88 -16.03 6.51
N GLY A 197 -22.94 -17.30 6.87
CA GLY A 197 -22.44 -17.80 8.16
C GLY A 197 -20.92 -17.63 8.32
N PRO A 198 -20.42 -17.62 9.57
CA PRO A 198 -19.01 -17.51 9.88
C PRO A 198 -18.22 -18.72 9.38
N VAL A 199 -16.91 -18.54 9.28
CA VAL A 199 -15.95 -19.60 8.94
C VAL A 199 -15.08 -19.87 10.16
N THR A 200 -14.78 -21.13 10.45
CA THR A 200 -13.94 -21.50 11.59
C THR A 200 -12.51 -21.85 11.19
N ALA A 201 -11.60 -21.71 12.13
CA ALA A 201 -10.19 -22.05 11.90
C ALA A 201 -10.00 -23.54 11.58
N GLU A 202 -10.82 -24.42 12.17
CA GLU A 202 -10.78 -25.85 11.94
C GLU A 202 -11.16 -26.20 10.50
N GLN A 203 -12.15 -25.49 9.93
CA GLN A 203 -12.53 -25.64 8.51
C GLN A 203 -11.37 -25.27 7.59
N ILE A 204 -10.66 -24.17 7.91
CA ILE A 204 -9.50 -23.75 7.14
C ILE A 204 -8.34 -24.74 7.29
N ALA A 205 -8.05 -25.22 8.51
CA ALA A 205 -6.99 -26.19 8.77
C ALA A 205 -7.23 -27.51 8.02
N ALA A 206 -8.47 -28.01 8.02
CA ALA A 206 -8.84 -29.22 7.28
C ALA A 206 -8.63 -29.02 5.77
N LEU A 207 -9.08 -27.87 5.24
CA LEU A 207 -8.94 -27.55 3.83
C LEU A 207 -7.47 -27.33 3.42
N ARG A 208 -6.66 -26.71 4.28
CA ARG A 208 -5.22 -26.54 4.06
C ARG A 208 -4.51 -27.92 3.94
N LYS A 209 -4.86 -28.88 4.80
CA LYS A 209 -4.33 -30.24 4.73
C LYS A 209 -4.72 -30.93 3.41
N GLU A 210 -6.00 -30.82 3.04
CA GLU A 210 -6.49 -31.39 1.78
C GLU A 210 -5.77 -30.79 0.56
N LEU A 211 -5.49 -29.48 0.59
CA LEU A 211 -4.84 -28.76 -0.49
C LEU A 211 -3.30 -28.78 -0.41
N ALA A 212 -2.70 -29.47 0.54
CA ALA A 212 -1.24 -29.47 0.72
C ALA A 212 -0.48 -29.96 -0.53
N SER A 213 -1.07 -30.91 -1.27
CA SER A 213 -0.51 -31.42 -2.54
C SER A 213 -0.80 -30.50 -3.76
N HIS A 214 -1.62 -29.47 -3.59
CA HIS A 214 -1.95 -28.51 -4.65
C HIS A 214 -0.93 -27.37 -4.65
N ALA A 215 -0.04 -27.35 -5.63
CA ALA A 215 0.99 -26.31 -5.77
C ALA A 215 0.51 -25.10 -6.58
N GLU A 216 -0.55 -25.25 -7.39
CA GLU A 216 -1.00 -24.24 -8.34
C GLU A 216 -2.23 -23.48 -7.86
N SER A 217 -2.36 -22.22 -8.33
CA SER A 217 -3.56 -21.40 -8.15
C SER A 217 -4.76 -22.03 -8.85
N PHE A 218 -5.96 -21.79 -8.31
CA PHE A 218 -7.20 -22.25 -8.92
C PHE A 218 -7.54 -21.47 -10.19
N THR A 219 -8.22 -22.16 -11.12
CA THR A 219 -8.91 -21.55 -12.26
C THR A 219 -10.39 -21.88 -12.16
N GLU A 220 -11.28 -21.07 -12.76
CA GLU A 220 -12.74 -21.30 -12.69
C GLU A 220 -13.13 -22.72 -13.15
N THR A 221 -12.54 -23.21 -14.22
CA THR A 221 -12.79 -24.54 -14.80
C THR A 221 -12.42 -25.71 -13.86
N ARG A 222 -11.43 -25.52 -12.97
CA ARG A 222 -11.02 -26.52 -11.98
C ARG A 222 -11.89 -26.51 -10.74
N HIS A 223 -12.52 -25.35 -10.49
CA HIS A 223 -13.34 -25.13 -9.30
C HIS A 223 -14.69 -25.87 -9.39
N THR A 224 -15.30 -25.88 -10.56
CA THR A 224 -16.61 -26.52 -10.79
C THR A 224 -16.55 -28.05 -10.70
N ARG A 225 -15.42 -28.68 -10.97
CA ARG A 225 -15.27 -30.15 -10.88
C ARG A 225 -15.15 -30.72 -9.46
N ARG A 226 -14.88 -29.91 -8.43
CA ARG A 226 -14.66 -30.38 -7.05
C ARG A 226 -15.78 -29.97 -6.07
N SER A 227 -16.75 -29.20 -6.53
CA SER A 227 -17.91 -28.77 -5.72
C SER A 227 -19.20 -29.51 -6.06
N GLY A 228 -19.11 -30.59 -6.88
CA GLY A 228 -20.21 -31.53 -7.20
C GLY A 228 -20.17 -32.78 -6.31
#